data_334683e9af631505a899aa0d67887a02
#
_entry.id   334683e9af631505a899aa0d67887a02
#
_cell.length_a   1.000
_cell.length_b   1.000
_cell.length_c   1.000
_cell.angle_alpha   90.00
_cell.angle_beta   90.00
_cell.angle_gamma   90.00
#
_symmetry.space_group_name_H-M   'P 1'
#
loop_
_entity.id
_entity.type
_entity.pdbx_description
1 polymer ?
#
loop_
_entity_poly.entity_id
_entity_poly.type
_entity_poly.pdbx_seq_one_letter_code
_entity_poly.pdbx_strand_id
1 'polypeptide(L)'
;MKRSLKTILLTLALLSSLCACRKDKDEEGSKLLSYVTPYPYETLTVQEPAASNEVRNIIFLIGDGMGLEQVSCAWVLNHGKLNLDNMGVVGISRTYCLSDLITDSAAGGTALAVGEKTAYSHVGTDSEGNPLNSMLVKAQECGKKTGVVVTCHLADATPADFCCHSDDRYKYDEVVAGYAECGVDFIAGGGLDYFCKNRKDGRDIADEMGHKGYTVAKDEVALMEAHLPILALLSDDNMPPALERGDLFRHMVAKCLQELSASDKGFVMMVEGSSIDDWQHENRIDMAMEELLDFDRTLGDILQWAAADGHTLVVVTADHATGALTLQDGNLEEGRIDVAFGNDSHNGIAVPFYVWGPGRDQFGGIMENAELSRKITSFIH
;
A
#
# COMPACT_ATOMS: atom_id res chain seq x y z
N MET A 1 -27.46 -6.73 70.93
CA MET A 1 -26.10 -6.95 70.41
C MET A 1 -25.99 -8.25 69.59
N LYS A 2 -26.95 -8.64 68.77
CA LYS A 2 -26.89 -9.88 67.90
C LYS A 2 -27.23 -9.65 66.42
N ARG A 3 -27.34 -8.40 65.98
CA ARG A 3 -27.66 -8.07 64.53
C ARG A 3 -26.45 -7.55 63.72
N SER A 4 -25.34 -7.27 64.35
CA SER A 4 -24.14 -6.69 63.66
C SER A 4 -23.20 -7.73 63.05
N LEU A 5 -23.24 -9.00 63.50
CA LEU A 5 -22.31 -10.03 63.06
C LEU A 5 -22.70 -10.74 61.78
N LYS A 6 -24.03 -10.77 61.43
CA LYS A 6 -24.50 -11.42 60.21
C LYS A 6 -24.32 -10.58 58.94
N THR A 7 -24.26 -9.26 59.08
CA THR A 7 -24.09 -8.34 57.93
C THR A 7 -22.62 -8.26 57.46
N ILE A 8 -21.71 -8.44 58.41
CA ILE A 8 -20.26 -8.42 58.12
C ILE A 8 -19.82 -9.73 57.44
N LEU A 9 -20.43 -10.87 57.77
CA LEU A 9 -20.13 -12.13 57.10
C LEU A 9 -20.68 -12.23 55.69
N LEU A 10 -21.80 -11.55 55.35
CA LEU A 10 -22.32 -11.52 53.98
C LEU A 10 -21.54 -10.62 53.05
N THR A 11 -20.93 -9.53 53.54
CA THR A 11 -20.08 -8.65 52.74
C THR A 11 -18.70 -9.24 52.45
N LEU A 12 -18.14 -10.04 53.36
CA LEU A 12 -16.90 -10.77 53.08
C LEU A 12 -17.10 -11.96 52.11
N ALA A 13 -18.29 -12.59 52.09
CA ALA A 13 -18.59 -13.68 51.14
C ALA A 13 -18.85 -13.16 49.75
N LEU A 14 -19.33 -11.91 49.54
CA LEU A 14 -19.48 -11.29 48.22
C LEU A 14 -18.18 -10.74 47.62
N LEU A 15 -17.20 -10.39 48.45
CA LEU A 15 -15.87 -9.97 47.92
C LEU A 15 -14.96 -11.16 47.58
N SER A 16 -15.20 -12.34 48.14
CA SER A 16 -14.44 -13.55 47.74
C SER A 16 -14.97 -14.26 46.51
N SER A 17 -16.20 -13.95 46.06
CA SER A 17 -16.77 -14.54 44.83
C SER A 17 -16.42 -13.75 43.55
N LEU A 18 -15.83 -12.55 43.66
CA LEU A 18 -15.36 -11.76 42.51
C LEU A 18 -13.90 -12.03 42.12
N CYS A 19 -13.22 -12.90 42.88
CA CYS A 19 -11.81 -13.25 42.62
C CYS A 19 -11.59 -14.68 42.14
N ALA A 20 -12.66 -15.43 41.83
CA ALA A 20 -12.56 -16.85 41.45
C ALA A 20 -13.22 -17.13 40.10
N CYS A 21 -12.89 -16.33 39.06
CA CYS A 21 -13.10 -16.70 37.66
C CYS A 21 -11.95 -16.17 36.81
N ARG A 22 -10.72 -16.47 37.23
CA ARG A 22 -9.63 -16.68 36.30
C ARG A 22 -9.39 -18.19 36.27
N LYS A 23 -10.19 -18.88 35.48
CA LYS A 23 -9.75 -20.17 34.92
C LYS A 23 -8.55 -19.83 34.06
N ASP A 24 -7.44 -20.50 34.33
CA ASP A 24 -6.32 -20.62 33.45
C ASP A 24 -6.84 -20.99 32.06
N LYS A 25 -7.00 -19.97 31.19
CA LYS A 25 -6.84 -20.21 29.78
C LYS A 25 -5.34 -20.41 29.65
N ASP A 26 -4.97 -21.54 29.12
CA ASP A 26 -3.62 -21.80 28.66
C ASP A 26 -3.17 -20.51 27.99
N GLU A 27 -2.12 -19.89 28.52
CA GLU A 27 -1.42 -18.78 27.88
C GLU A 27 -0.69 -19.38 26.66
N GLU A 28 -1.40 -19.61 25.58
CA GLU A 28 -0.83 -19.42 24.26
C GLU A 28 -0.67 -17.92 24.08
N GLY A 29 0.31 -17.36 24.77
CA GLY A 29 0.81 -16.04 24.49
C GLY A 29 1.24 -16.04 23.03
N SER A 30 0.86 -15.03 22.27
CA SER A 30 1.30 -14.86 20.88
C SER A 30 2.79 -15.11 20.80
N LYS A 31 3.20 -16.02 19.90
CA LYS A 31 4.60 -16.45 19.79
C LYS A 31 5.47 -15.22 19.49
N LEU A 32 6.43 -14.93 20.36
CA LEU A 32 7.41 -13.89 20.13
C LEU A 32 8.33 -14.32 18.97
N LEU A 33 8.43 -13.46 17.96
CA LEU A 33 9.29 -13.62 16.80
C LEU A 33 10.40 -12.59 16.88
N SER A 34 11.63 -12.99 16.60
CA SER A 34 12.80 -12.10 16.57
C SER A 34 13.36 -12.04 15.16
N TYR A 35 13.70 -10.84 14.69
CA TYR A 35 14.26 -10.64 13.36
C TYR A 35 15.33 -9.55 13.35
N VAL A 36 16.33 -9.74 12.48
CA VAL A 36 17.38 -8.78 12.11
C VAL A 36 17.50 -8.83 10.59
N THR A 37 17.43 -7.68 9.92
CA THR A 37 17.62 -7.64 8.46
C THR A 37 19.08 -7.96 8.09
N PRO A 38 19.31 -8.82 7.07
CA PRO A 38 20.67 -9.02 6.55
C PRO A 38 21.15 -7.86 5.65
N TYR A 39 20.25 -6.92 5.28
CA TYR A 39 20.51 -5.88 4.28
C TYR A 39 20.13 -4.46 4.75
N PRO A 40 20.64 -3.98 5.90
CA PRO A 40 20.44 -2.59 6.29
C PRO A 40 21.09 -1.67 5.24
N TYR A 41 20.51 -0.48 5.04
CA TYR A 41 20.97 0.45 4.00
C TYR A 41 21.14 1.87 4.52
N GLU A 42 21.98 2.65 3.85
CA GLU A 42 22.13 4.07 4.14
C GLU A 42 20.96 4.85 3.52
N THR A 43 20.28 5.63 4.35
CA THR A 43 19.18 6.50 3.91
C THR A 43 19.71 7.77 3.25
N LEU A 44 18.94 8.32 2.33
CA LEU A 44 19.23 9.59 1.69
C LEU A 44 18.76 10.75 2.56
N THR A 45 19.49 11.86 2.54
CA THR A 45 18.98 13.15 3.03
C THR A 45 18.61 13.99 1.81
N VAL A 46 17.34 14.25 1.64
CA VAL A 46 16.79 14.91 0.46
C VAL A 46 16.24 16.28 0.83
N GLN A 47 16.67 17.32 0.12
CA GLN A 47 16.17 18.67 0.34
C GLN A 47 14.78 18.82 -0.28
N GLU A 48 13.80 19.10 0.56
CA GLU A 48 12.43 19.31 0.12
C GLU A 48 12.25 20.65 -0.62
N PRO A 49 11.55 20.68 -1.78
CA PRO A 49 11.27 21.92 -2.50
C PRO A 49 10.27 22.80 -1.73
N ALA A 50 10.14 24.07 -2.17
CA ALA A 50 9.18 24.97 -1.56
C ALA A 50 7.73 24.47 -1.72
N ALA A 51 6.95 24.49 -0.64
CA ALA A 51 5.54 24.06 -0.66
C ALA A 51 4.66 24.88 -1.63
N SER A 52 5.07 26.11 -1.93
CA SER A 52 4.39 27.03 -2.86
C SER A 52 4.70 26.80 -4.33
N ASN A 53 5.60 25.87 -4.68
CA ASN A 53 5.82 25.52 -6.08
C ASN A 53 4.55 24.91 -6.69
N GLU A 54 4.42 25.05 -8.01
CA GLU A 54 3.33 24.39 -8.74
C GLU A 54 3.48 22.87 -8.67
N VAL A 55 2.38 22.15 -8.44
CA VAL A 55 2.33 20.68 -8.53
C VAL A 55 2.05 20.29 -9.98
N ARG A 56 3.02 19.70 -10.65
CA ARG A 56 2.87 19.16 -12.01
C ARG A 56 2.74 17.66 -12.02
N ASN A 57 3.49 17.01 -11.14
CA ASN A 57 3.53 15.56 -11.04
C ASN A 57 3.03 15.11 -9.67
N ILE A 58 2.42 13.95 -9.62
CA ILE A 58 1.97 13.31 -8.39
C ILE A 58 2.50 11.87 -8.39
N ILE A 59 3.16 11.47 -7.31
CA ILE A 59 3.54 10.09 -7.05
C ILE A 59 2.84 9.66 -5.77
N PHE A 60 1.93 8.71 -5.89
CA PHE A 60 1.15 8.18 -4.78
C PHE A 60 1.63 6.77 -4.47
N LEU A 61 2.23 6.60 -3.29
CA LEU A 61 2.76 5.32 -2.84
C LEU A 61 1.81 4.69 -1.82
N ILE A 62 1.54 3.42 -1.98
CA ILE A 62 0.71 2.60 -1.06
C ILE A 62 1.56 1.42 -0.58
N GLY A 63 1.79 1.33 0.73
CA GLY A 63 2.29 0.11 1.35
C GLY A 63 1.08 -0.68 1.82
N ASP A 64 0.74 -1.77 1.15
CA ASP A 64 -0.40 -2.59 1.51
C ASP A 64 -0.20 -3.19 2.90
N GLY A 65 -1.20 -3.05 3.78
CA GLY A 65 -1.11 -3.51 5.16
C GLY A 65 -0.08 -2.78 6.05
N MET A 66 0.47 -1.64 5.59
CA MET A 66 1.54 -0.89 6.24
C MET A 66 1.00 0.07 7.32
N GLY A 67 0.70 -0.44 8.50
CA GLY A 67 0.39 0.37 9.68
C GLY A 67 1.62 1.02 10.31
N LEU A 68 1.41 1.80 11.37
CA LEU A 68 2.49 2.47 12.10
C LEU A 68 3.43 1.48 12.80
N GLU A 69 2.92 0.33 13.20
CA GLU A 69 3.69 -0.75 13.81
C GLU A 69 4.72 -1.32 12.85
N GLN A 70 4.33 -1.51 11.58
CA GLN A 70 5.20 -2.00 10.52
C GLN A 70 6.32 -1.00 10.23
N VAL A 71 5.97 0.29 10.11
CA VAL A 71 6.95 1.38 9.93
C VAL A 71 7.91 1.45 11.12
N SER A 72 7.41 1.27 12.34
CA SER A 72 8.24 1.28 13.56
C SER A 72 9.23 0.12 13.58
N CYS A 73 8.80 -1.07 13.17
CA CYS A 73 9.67 -2.24 13.05
C CYS A 73 10.77 -2.02 12.01
N ALA A 74 10.41 -1.54 10.81
CA ALA A 74 11.37 -1.25 9.76
C ALA A 74 12.40 -0.18 10.19
N TRP A 75 11.95 0.84 10.92
CA TRP A 75 12.83 1.88 11.47
C TRP A 75 13.87 1.30 12.44
N VAL A 76 13.48 0.37 13.33
CA VAL A 76 14.44 -0.31 14.22
C VAL A 76 15.40 -1.18 13.42
N LEU A 77 14.88 -1.96 12.46
CA LEU A 77 15.70 -2.84 11.62
C LEU A 77 16.77 -2.11 10.83
N ASN A 78 16.47 -0.90 10.36
CA ASN A 78 17.44 -0.05 9.65
C ASN A 78 18.15 0.94 10.58
N HIS A 79 18.44 0.53 11.82
CA HIS A 79 19.23 1.27 12.82
C HIS A 79 18.70 2.68 13.11
N GLY A 80 17.39 2.85 13.13
CA GLY A 80 16.72 4.12 13.48
C GLY A 80 16.68 5.15 12.36
N LYS A 81 16.68 4.71 11.10
CA LYS A 81 16.60 5.60 9.92
C LYS A 81 15.79 4.97 8.80
N LEU A 82 14.89 5.74 8.22
CA LEU A 82 14.18 5.40 6.97
C LEU A 82 14.27 6.59 5.99
N ASN A 83 14.13 6.33 4.69
CA ASN A 83 13.94 7.41 3.72
C ASN A 83 12.62 8.14 3.97
N LEU A 84 11.64 7.45 4.56
CA LEU A 84 10.37 8.01 5.04
C LEU A 84 10.57 9.16 6.06
N ASP A 85 11.71 9.21 6.78
CA ASP A 85 12.06 10.31 7.70
C ASP A 85 12.27 11.66 6.99
N ASN A 86 12.43 11.68 5.66
CA ASN A 86 12.48 12.91 4.87
C ASN A 86 11.11 13.59 4.67
N MET A 87 10.00 12.88 4.98
CA MET A 87 8.65 13.39 4.69
C MET A 87 8.28 14.55 5.61
N GLY A 88 7.94 15.71 5.02
CA GLY A 88 7.75 16.97 5.76
C GLY A 88 6.44 17.06 6.53
N VAL A 89 5.41 16.30 6.15
CA VAL A 89 4.08 16.31 6.79
C VAL A 89 3.64 14.88 7.08
N VAL A 90 3.09 14.67 8.28
CA VAL A 90 2.54 13.38 8.72
C VAL A 90 1.12 13.58 9.22
N GLY A 91 0.25 12.61 8.96
CA GLY A 91 -1.12 12.55 9.47
C GLY A 91 -1.60 11.12 9.62
N ILE A 92 -2.86 10.96 9.97
CA ILE A 92 -3.52 9.67 10.23
C ILE A 92 -4.73 9.53 9.32
N SER A 93 -4.85 8.39 8.65
CA SER A 93 -5.95 8.03 7.75
C SER A 93 -6.83 6.93 8.36
N ARG A 94 -8.16 7.11 8.33
CA ARG A 94 -9.13 6.09 8.72
C ARG A 94 -9.56 5.31 7.49
N THR A 95 -9.53 3.98 7.59
CA THR A 95 -9.57 3.09 6.42
C THR A 95 -10.88 2.29 6.26
N TYR A 96 -11.80 2.30 7.24
CA TYR A 96 -13.05 1.52 7.18
C TYR A 96 -13.80 1.69 5.84
N CYS A 97 -14.49 0.64 5.38
CA CYS A 97 -15.34 0.68 4.19
C CYS A 97 -16.83 0.88 4.55
N LEU A 98 -17.72 1.03 3.56
CA LEU A 98 -19.12 1.30 3.82
C LEU A 98 -19.86 0.14 4.48
N SER A 99 -19.49 -1.10 4.17
CA SER A 99 -20.14 -2.29 4.70
C SER A 99 -19.53 -2.78 6.02
N ASP A 100 -18.22 -2.49 6.27
CA ASP A 100 -17.46 -3.10 7.36
C ASP A 100 -16.52 -2.10 8.04
N LEU A 101 -16.30 -2.31 9.35
CA LEU A 101 -15.32 -1.52 10.12
C LEU A 101 -13.87 -1.81 9.69
N ILE A 102 -13.60 -3.04 9.28
CA ILE A 102 -12.30 -3.47 8.78
C ILE A 102 -12.42 -3.62 7.27
N THR A 103 -11.67 -2.81 6.53
CA THR A 103 -11.67 -2.85 5.07
C THR A 103 -10.81 -4.00 4.55
N ASP A 104 -11.00 -4.35 3.27
CA ASP A 104 -10.02 -5.05 2.45
C ASP A 104 -9.31 -4.08 1.50
N SER A 105 -8.32 -4.56 0.76
CA SER A 105 -7.56 -3.75 -0.19
C SER A 105 -8.45 -3.22 -1.32
N ALA A 106 -9.50 -3.96 -1.74
CA ALA A 106 -10.42 -3.50 -2.78
C ALA A 106 -11.18 -2.24 -2.36
N ALA A 107 -11.83 -2.25 -1.20
CA ALA A 107 -12.56 -1.08 -0.72
C ALA A 107 -11.63 0.03 -0.20
N GLY A 108 -10.49 -0.32 0.42
CA GLY A 108 -9.47 0.60 0.89
C GLY A 108 -8.78 1.31 -0.28
N GLY A 109 -8.31 0.54 -1.26
CA GLY A 109 -7.69 1.02 -2.49
C GLY A 109 -8.64 1.81 -3.37
N THR A 110 -9.91 1.37 -3.54
CA THR A 110 -10.95 2.16 -4.23
C THR A 110 -11.10 3.53 -3.57
N ALA A 111 -11.20 3.61 -2.24
CA ALA A 111 -11.32 4.90 -1.55
C ALA A 111 -10.09 5.80 -1.81
N LEU A 112 -8.90 5.22 -1.91
CA LEU A 112 -7.67 5.93 -2.24
C LEU A 112 -7.59 6.31 -3.74
N ALA A 113 -8.12 5.49 -4.64
CA ALA A 113 -8.09 5.74 -6.07
C ALA A 113 -9.11 6.80 -6.53
N VAL A 114 -10.35 6.74 -6.00
CA VAL A 114 -11.47 7.54 -6.50
C VAL A 114 -11.91 8.67 -5.56
N GLY A 115 -11.55 8.60 -4.28
CA GLY A 115 -11.96 9.61 -3.29
C GLY A 115 -13.36 9.38 -2.70
N GLU A 116 -13.92 8.19 -2.87
CA GLU A 116 -15.21 7.76 -2.32
C GLU A 116 -15.06 6.38 -1.68
N LYS A 117 -15.74 6.17 -0.53
CA LYS A 117 -15.77 4.85 0.10
C LYS A 117 -16.76 3.94 -0.62
N THR A 118 -16.44 2.66 -0.68
CA THR A 118 -17.29 1.61 -1.26
C THR A 118 -17.51 0.45 -0.30
N ALA A 119 -18.21 -0.59 -0.74
CA ALA A 119 -18.41 -1.82 0.01
C ALA A 119 -17.19 -2.74 -0.09
N TYR A 120 -17.05 -3.65 0.86
CA TYR A 120 -16.03 -4.69 0.89
C TYR A 120 -15.98 -5.47 -0.42
N SER A 121 -14.79 -5.82 -0.92
CA SER A 121 -14.53 -6.54 -2.18
C SER A 121 -14.80 -5.76 -3.49
N HIS A 122 -15.31 -4.55 -3.42
CA HIS A 122 -15.60 -3.72 -4.60
C HIS A 122 -14.34 -3.02 -5.12
N VAL A 123 -14.06 -3.17 -6.41
CA VAL A 123 -12.89 -2.64 -7.13
C VAL A 123 -13.33 -1.50 -8.05
N GLY A 124 -12.87 -0.27 -7.79
CA GLY A 124 -13.15 0.90 -8.63
C GLY A 124 -14.63 1.20 -8.87
N THR A 125 -15.53 0.70 -8.01
CA THR A 125 -16.97 0.88 -8.12
C THR A 125 -17.59 1.44 -6.84
N ASP A 126 -18.78 2.03 -6.93
CA ASP A 126 -19.58 2.35 -5.76
C ASP A 126 -20.18 1.07 -5.12
N SER A 127 -20.90 1.24 -4.00
CA SER A 127 -21.53 0.11 -3.30
C SER A 127 -22.67 -0.57 -4.06
N GLU A 128 -23.09 -0.03 -5.20
CA GLU A 128 -24.10 -0.59 -6.09
C GLU A 128 -23.46 -1.26 -7.32
N GLY A 129 -22.12 -1.24 -7.43
CA GLY A 129 -21.34 -1.79 -8.54
C GLY A 129 -21.23 -0.86 -9.76
N ASN A 130 -21.60 0.41 -9.64
CA ASN A 130 -21.41 1.34 -10.74
C ASN A 130 -19.94 1.81 -10.80
N PRO A 131 -19.33 1.89 -11.99
CA PRO A 131 -17.95 2.35 -12.18
C PRO A 131 -17.72 3.77 -11.65
N LEU A 132 -16.58 3.97 -10.96
CA LEU A 132 -16.09 5.26 -10.48
C LEU A 132 -14.79 5.64 -11.19
N ASN A 133 -14.60 6.93 -11.47
CA ASN A 133 -13.38 7.41 -12.11
C ASN A 133 -12.25 7.59 -11.09
N SER A 134 -11.14 6.91 -11.28
CA SER A 134 -9.96 7.07 -10.45
C SER A 134 -9.23 8.39 -10.73
N MET A 135 -8.28 8.77 -9.86
CA MET A 135 -7.39 9.91 -10.10
C MET A 135 -6.58 9.78 -11.38
N LEU A 136 -6.31 8.55 -11.86
CA LEU A 136 -5.63 8.33 -13.13
C LEU A 136 -6.51 8.73 -14.31
N VAL A 137 -7.80 8.39 -14.30
CA VAL A 137 -8.76 8.84 -15.32
C VAL A 137 -8.81 10.37 -15.36
N LYS A 138 -8.90 11.02 -14.19
CA LYS A 138 -8.86 12.48 -14.13
C LYS A 138 -7.56 13.07 -14.68
N ALA A 139 -6.43 12.41 -14.41
CA ALA A 139 -5.13 12.83 -14.97
C ALA A 139 -5.12 12.74 -16.50
N GLN A 140 -5.65 11.64 -17.06
CA GLN A 140 -5.80 11.46 -18.50
C GLN A 140 -6.69 12.56 -19.14
N GLU A 141 -7.81 12.89 -18.50
CA GLU A 141 -8.70 14.00 -18.95
C GLU A 141 -7.98 15.36 -18.98
N CYS A 142 -7.01 15.58 -18.10
CA CYS A 142 -6.14 16.75 -18.08
C CYS A 142 -4.94 16.65 -19.05
N GLY A 143 -4.81 15.53 -19.77
CA GLY A 143 -3.72 15.25 -20.71
C GLY A 143 -2.39 14.91 -20.05
N LYS A 144 -2.40 14.54 -18.76
CA LYS A 144 -1.22 14.05 -18.05
C LYS A 144 -0.96 12.58 -18.40
N LYS A 145 0.30 12.15 -18.27
CA LYS A 145 0.65 10.75 -18.37
C LYS A 145 0.33 10.01 -17.08
N THR A 146 0.07 8.70 -17.18
CA THR A 146 -0.36 7.89 -16.05
C THR A 146 0.45 6.61 -15.93
N GLY A 147 0.70 6.16 -14.68
CA GLY A 147 1.47 4.95 -14.41
C GLY A 147 0.99 4.19 -13.18
N VAL A 148 1.17 2.87 -13.23
CA VAL A 148 0.94 1.92 -12.12
C VAL A 148 2.12 0.97 -12.06
N VAL A 149 2.76 0.87 -10.89
CA VAL A 149 3.88 -0.06 -10.64
C VAL A 149 3.65 -0.75 -9.31
N VAL A 150 3.58 -2.08 -9.32
CA VAL A 150 3.23 -2.88 -8.13
C VAL A 150 4.13 -4.10 -7.95
N THR A 151 4.17 -4.65 -6.75
CA THR A 151 4.92 -5.89 -6.45
C THR A 151 4.03 -7.13 -6.37
N CYS A 152 2.70 -7.00 -6.53
CA CYS A 152 1.76 -8.10 -6.70
C CYS A 152 1.48 -8.41 -8.19
N HIS A 153 0.56 -9.34 -8.43
CA HIS A 153 -0.04 -9.52 -9.74
C HIS A 153 -1.05 -8.40 -10.05
N LEU A 154 -1.09 -7.93 -11.29
CA LEU A 154 -1.98 -6.84 -11.72
C LEU A 154 -3.49 -7.19 -11.66
N ALA A 155 -3.85 -8.46 -11.42
CA ALA A 155 -5.24 -8.85 -11.14
C ALA A 155 -5.64 -8.61 -9.68
N ASP A 156 -4.71 -8.20 -8.82
CA ASP A 156 -5.01 -7.87 -7.44
C ASP A 156 -5.78 -6.55 -7.33
N ALA A 157 -6.39 -6.34 -6.16
CA ALA A 157 -7.37 -5.28 -5.95
C ALA A 157 -6.76 -3.89 -6.08
N THR A 158 -5.66 -3.60 -5.40
CA THR A 158 -5.11 -2.23 -5.33
C THR A 158 -4.72 -1.67 -6.69
N PRO A 159 -3.92 -2.35 -7.56
CA PRO A 159 -3.69 -1.84 -8.91
C PRO A 159 -4.96 -1.76 -9.75
N ALA A 160 -5.90 -2.71 -9.56
CA ALA A 160 -7.15 -2.73 -10.28
C ALA A 160 -8.09 -1.57 -9.90
N ASP A 161 -8.09 -1.10 -8.65
CA ASP A 161 -8.87 0.05 -8.19
C ASP A 161 -8.55 1.35 -8.95
N PHE A 162 -7.34 1.45 -9.47
CA PHE A 162 -6.90 2.61 -10.27
C PHE A 162 -7.21 2.46 -11.75
N CYS A 163 -7.42 1.23 -12.24
CA CYS A 163 -7.48 0.89 -13.66
C CYS A 163 -8.78 0.22 -14.12
N CYS A 164 -9.49 -0.47 -13.22
CA CYS A 164 -10.53 -1.43 -13.55
C CYS A 164 -11.77 -1.24 -12.67
N HIS A 165 -12.83 -2.02 -12.98
CA HIS A 165 -14.08 -1.98 -12.23
C HIS A 165 -14.64 -3.39 -12.08
N SER A 166 -14.99 -3.78 -10.84
CA SER A 166 -15.71 -5.02 -10.53
C SER A 166 -16.44 -4.90 -9.19
N ASP A 167 -17.58 -5.56 -9.04
CA ASP A 167 -18.29 -5.68 -7.76
C ASP A 167 -17.70 -6.79 -6.87
N ASP A 168 -16.66 -7.50 -7.34
CA ASP A 168 -15.95 -8.53 -6.59
C ASP A 168 -14.51 -8.68 -7.09
N ARG A 169 -13.53 -8.43 -6.20
CA ARG A 169 -12.09 -8.53 -6.49
C ARG A 169 -11.64 -9.90 -7.00
N TYR A 170 -12.37 -10.95 -6.69
CA TYR A 170 -12.05 -12.32 -7.10
C TYR A 170 -12.56 -12.70 -8.49
N LYS A 171 -13.26 -11.80 -9.16
CA LYS A 171 -13.62 -11.95 -10.59
C LYS A 171 -12.46 -11.57 -11.50
N TYR A 172 -11.33 -12.25 -11.35
CA TYR A 172 -10.08 -11.90 -12.03
C TYR A 172 -10.20 -11.71 -13.53
N ASP A 173 -11.03 -12.52 -14.24
CA ASP A 173 -11.24 -12.35 -15.68
C ASP A 173 -11.91 -11.00 -16.01
N GLU A 174 -12.85 -10.53 -15.19
CA GLU A 174 -13.52 -9.23 -15.32
C GLU A 174 -12.55 -8.10 -14.99
N VAL A 175 -11.86 -8.20 -13.85
CA VAL A 175 -10.86 -7.22 -13.39
C VAL A 175 -9.79 -7.02 -14.46
N VAL A 176 -9.15 -8.10 -14.94
CA VAL A 176 -8.06 -8.00 -15.92
C VAL A 176 -8.53 -7.51 -17.29
N ALA A 177 -9.78 -7.81 -17.69
CA ALA A 177 -10.33 -7.27 -18.93
C ALA A 177 -10.41 -5.73 -18.92
N GLY A 178 -10.53 -5.11 -17.74
CA GLY A 178 -10.56 -3.65 -17.55
C GLY A 178 -9.26 -2.96 -18.01
N TYR A 179 -8.12 -3.62 -17.87
CA TYR A 179 -6.83 -3.04 -18.30
C TYR A 179 -6.77 -2.74 -19.79
N ALA A 180 -7.45 -3.53 -20.62
CA ALA A 180 -7.52 -3.27 -22.06
C ALA A 180 -8.23 -1.95 -22.39
N GLU A 181 -9.01 -1.39 -21.46
CA GLU A 181 -9.79 -0.17 -21.67
C GLU A 181 -9.32 1.02 -20.79
N CYS A 182 -8.43 0.80 -19.82
CA CYS A 182 -8.06 1.82 -18.84
C CYS A 182 -7.22 2.98 -19.40
N GLY A 183 -6.49 2.76 -20.52
CA GLY A 183 -5.68 3.78 -21.18
C GLY A 183 -4.47 4.28 -20.34
N VAL A 184 -4.07 3.59 -19.28
CA VAL A 184 -2.91 3.93 -18.46
C VAL A 184 -1.63 3.71 -19.26
N ASP A 185 -0.75 4.72 -19.33
CA ASP A 185 0.42 4.70 -20.22
C ASP A 185 1.50 3.71 -19.81
N PHE A 186 1.69 3.51 -18.49
CA PHE A 186 2.71 2.59 -17.96
C PHE A 186 2.08 1.68 -16.90
N ILE A 187 2.09 0.39 -17.13
CA ILE A 187 1.54 -0.62 -16.22
C ILE A 187 2.60 -1.69 -16.01
N ALA A 188 3.03 -1.94 -14.78
CA ALA A 188 4.06 -2.92 -14.47
C ALA A 188 3.79 -3.67 -13.15
N GLY A 189 3.91 -4.99 -13.19
CA GLY A 189 3.73 -5.89 -12.07
C GLY A 189 3.89 -7.35 -12.49
N GLY A 190 3.40 -8.27 -11.67
CA GLY A 190 3.24 -9.67 -11.99
C GLY A 190 1.92 -9.96 -12.70
N GLY A 191 1.57 -11.25 -12.86
CA GLY A 191 0.25 -11.69 -13.28
C GLY A 191 0.11 -12.12 -14.73
N LEU A 192 1.19 -12.51 -15.42
CA LEU A 192 1.12 -13.00 -16.79
C LEU A 192 0.07 -14.12 -16.98
N ASP A 193 -0.10 -14.97 -15.97
CA ASP A 193 -1.08 -16.06 -16.01
C ASP A 193 -2.52 -15.55 -16.06
N TYR A 194 -2.84 -14.48 -15.37
CA TYR A 194 -4.17 -13.85 -15.37
C TYR A 194 -4.48 -13.13 -16.68
N PHE A 195 -3.47 -12.61 -17.37
CA PHE A 195 -3.63 -11.90 -18.63
C PHE A 195 -3.77 -12.85 -19.84
N CYS A 196 -3.10 -14.03 -19.81
CA CYS A 196 -2.93 -14.87 -21.00
C CYS A 196 -3.36 -16.34 -20.80
N LYS A 197 -3.11 -16.96 -19.62
CA LYS A 197 -3.09 -18.43 -19.52
C LYS A 197 -4.28 -19.02 -18.77
N ASN A 198 -4.71 -18.41 -17.68
CA ASN A 198 -5.68 -18.99 -16.75
C ASN A 198 -7.09 -18.45 -16.91
N ARG A 199 -7.37 -17.77 -18.01
CA ARG A 199 -8.66 -17.11 -18.26
C ARG A 199 -9.73 -18.09 -18.71
N LYS A 200 -10.91 -17.99 -18.09
CA LYS A 200 -12.09 -18.82 -18.42
C LYS A 200 -12.85 -18.29 -19.64
N ASP A 201 -12.68 -17.00 -19.95
CA ASP A 201 -13.30 -16.34 -21.11
C ASP A 201 -12.55 -16.60 -22.44
N GLY A 202 -11.37 -17.22 -22.37
CA GLY A 202 -10.54 -17.56 -23.52
C GLY A 202 -9.87 -16.38 -24.21
N ARG A 203 -9.88 -15.17 -23.60
CA ARG A 203 -9.19 -13.98 -24.09
C ARG A 203 -7.70 -14.01 -23.71
N ASP A 204 -6.88 -13.34 -24.51
CA ASP A 204 -5.50 -12.96 -24.20
C ASP A 204 -5.43 -11.44 -24.12
N ILE A 205 -5.52 -10.89 -22.90
CA ILE A 205 -5.59 -9.44 -22.69
C ILE A 205 -4.24 -8.78 -23.01
N ALA A 206 -3.11 -9.47 -22.78
CA ALA A 206 -1.80 -8.94 -23.15
C ALA A 206 -1.68 -8.78 -24.68
N ASP A 207 -2.17 -9.75 -25.46
CA ASP A 207 -2.20 -9.67 -26.92
C ASP A 207 -3.16 -8.57 -27.40
N GLU A 208 -4.35 -8.45 -26.79
CA GLU A 208 -5.30 -7.38 -27.08
C GLU A 208 -4.70 -5.98 -26.83
N MET A 209 -3.98 -5.79 -25.71
CA MET A 209 -3.28 -4.55 -25.41
C MET A 209 -2.13 -4.30 -26.39
N GLY A 210 -1.40 -5.35 -26.78
CA GLY A 210 -0.41 -5.28 -27.86
C GLY A 210 -1.00 -4.76 -29.17
N HIS A 211 -2.17 -5.25 -29.58
CA HIS A 211 -2.91 -4.75 -30.74
C HIS A 211 -3.41 -3.31 -30.60
N LYS A 212 -3.60 -2.81 -29.36
CA LYS A 212 -3.91 -1.40 -29.06
C LYS A 212 -2.67 -0.51 -28.99
N GLY A 213 -1.47 -1.06 -29.24
CA GLY A 213 -0.23 -0.31 -29.36
C GLY A 213 0.66 -0.36 -28.08
N TYR A 214 0.30 -1.13 -27.06
CA TYR A 214 1.19 -1.33 -25.92
C TYR A 214 2.40 -2.18 -26.29
N THR A 215 3.58 -1.76 -25.80
CA THR A 215 4.77 -2.62 -25.77
C THR A 215 4.62 -3.60 -24.62
N VAL A 216 4.45 -4.88 -24.90
CA VAL A 216 4.30 -5.92 -23.87
C VAL A 216 5.68 -6.47 -23.51
N ALA A 217 6.15 -6.14 -22.30
CA ALA A 217 7.41 -6.63 -21.74
C ALA A 217 7.16 -7.80 -20.78
N LYS A 218 7.94 -8.87 -20.88
CA LYS A 218 7.80 -10.09 -20.04
C LYS A 218 9.04 -10.39 -19.21
N ASP A 219 10.04 -9.53 -19.28
CA ASP A 219 11.24 -9.56 -18.47
C ASP A 219 11.82 -8.14 -18.34
N GLU A 220 12.78 -7.99 -17.44
CA GLU A 220 13.42 -6.71 -17.15
C GLU A 220 14.13 -6.10 -18.37
N VAL A 221 14.79 -6.92 -19.19
CA VAL A 221 15.49 -6.42 -20.38
C VAL A 221 14.52 -5.82 -21.38
N ALA A 222 13.43 -6.52 -21.64
CA ALA A 222 12.36 -6.02 -22.52
C ALA A 222 11.69 -4.76 -21.97
N LEU A 223 11.49 -4.68 -20.64
CA LEU A 223 10.97 -3.47 -19.98
C LEU A 223 11.90 -2.28 -20.18
N MET A 224 13.21 -2.45 -19.96
CA MET A 224 14.17 -1.35 -20.08
C MET A 224 14.30 -0.81 -21.50
N GLU A 225 14.02 -1.63 -22.53
CA GLU A 225 14.02 -1.24 -23.95
C GLU A 225 12.66 -0.69 -24.43
N ALA A 226 11.58 -0.91 -23.66
CA ALA A 226 10.22 -0.52 -24.05
C ALA A 226 9.99 1.00 -24.00
N HIS A 227 9.02 1.48 -24.80
CA HIS A 227 8.51 2.85 -24.79
C HIS A 227 6.98 2.87 -24.71
N LEU A 228 6.43 3.99 -24.15
CA LEU A 228 4.99 4.14 -23.92
C LEU A 228 4.13 3.94 -25.19
N PRO A 229 2.95 3.34 -25.04
CA PRO A 229 2.42 2.76 -23.80
C PRO A 229 3.03 1.39 -23.50
N ILE A 230 3.21 1.06 -22.21
CA ILE A 230 3.89 -0.16 -21.76
C ILE A 230 2.96 -1.00 -20.87
N LEU A 231 2.91 -2.30 -21.13
CA LEU A 231 2.42 -3.33 -20.22
C LEU A 231 3.57 -4.28 -19.88
N ALA A 232 4.05 -4.27 -18.63
CA ALA A 232 5.10 -5.16 -18.17
C ALA A 232 4.52 -6.21 -17.21
N LEU A 233 4.56 -7.47 -17.62
CA LEU A 233 4.11 -8.65 -16.87
C LEU A 233 5.35 -9.50 -16.55
N LEU A 234 6.01 -9.17 -15.42
CA LEU A 234 7.37 -9.63 -15.12
C LEU A 234 7.42 -10.93 -14.29
N SER A 235 6.26 -11.48 -13.96
CA SER A 235 6.10 -12.77 -13.30
C SER A 235 4.78 -13.42 -13.74
N ASP A 236 4.69 -14.75 -13.61
CA ASP A 236 3.45 -15.48 -13.89
C ASP A 236 2.34 -15.14 -12.88
N ASP A 237 2.68 -14.99 -11.60
CA ASP A 237 1.82 -14.60 -10.47
C ASP A 237 2.39 -13.34 -9.80
N ASN A 238 2.37 -13.20 -8.46
CA ASN A 238 3.03 -12.10 -7.75
C ASN A 238 4.50 -11.98 -8.16
N MET A 239 5.05 -10.77 -8.06
CA MET A 239 6.49 -10.60 -8.23
C MET A 239 7.25 -11.44 -7.19
N PRO A 240 8.47 -11.90 -7.50
CA PRO A 240 9.30 -12.58 -6.49
C PRO A 240 9.45 -11.74 -5.22
N PRO A 241 9.59 -12.36 -4.04
CA PRO A 241 9.84 -11.64 -2.79
C PRO A 241 11.03 -10.69 -2.88
N ALA A 242 11.05 -9.61 -2.07
CA ALA A 242 12.11 -8.60 -2.06
C ALA A 242 13.52 -9.22 -1.98
N LEU A 243 13.70 -10.27 -1.17
CA LEU A 243 14.97 -11.01 -1.04
C LEU A 243 15.41 -11.74 -2.32
N GLU A 244 14.51 -11.99 -3.25
CA GLU A 244 14.78 -12.74 -4.50
C GLU A 244 14.77 -11.84 -5.73
N ARG A 245 13.93 -10.78 -5.76
CA ARG A 245 13.82 -9.88 -6.91
C ARG A 245 14.93 -8.84 -7.02
N GLY A 246 15.75 -8.66 -5.97
CA GLY A 246 16.82 -7.67 -5.95
C GLY A 246 16.30 -6.25 -6.20
N ASP A 247 16.95 -5.50 -7.09
CA ASP A 247 16.58 -4.11 -7.39
C ASP A 247 15.45 -3.96 -8.44
N LEU A 248 14.78 -5.04 -8.84
CA LEU A 248 13.79 -5.01 -9.94
C LEU A 248 12.66 -4.01 -9.68
N PHE A 249 12.12 -3.92 -8.46
CA PHE A 249 11.07 -2.96 -8.12
C PHE A 249 11.55 -1.51 -8.32
N ARG A 250 12.75 -1.18 -7.87
CA ARG A 250 13.39 0.13 -8.07
C ARG A 250 13.61 0.42 -9.56
N HIS A 251 14.02 -0.58 -10.35
CA HIS A 251 14.19 -0.44 -11.80
C HIS A 251 12.85 -0.21 -12.53
N MET A 252 11.78 -0.90 -12.14
CA MET A 252 10.43 -0.65 -12.66
C MET A 252 9.99 0.79 -12.42
N VAL A 253 10.16 1.29 -11.19
CA VAL A 253 9.83 2.67 -10.80
C VAL A 253 10.69 3.67 -11.55
N ALA A 254 12.01 3.46 -11.63
CA ALA A 254 12.92 4.35 -12.36
C ALA A 254 12.57 4.43 -13.85
N LYS A 255 12.23 3.29 -14.48
CA LYS A 255 11.78 3.24 -15.88
C LYS A 255 10.46 3.99 -16.07
N CYS A 256 9.49 3.80 -15.17
CA CYS A 256 8.23 4.53 -15.19
C CYS A 256 8.45 6.05 -15.10
N LEU A 257 9.25 6.52 -14.14
CA LEU A 257 9.62 7.93 -13.98
C LEU A 257 10.29 8.47 -15.25
N GLN A 258 11.23 7.73 -15.84
CA GLN A 258 11.91 8.13 -17.08
C GLN A 258 10.91 8.36 -18.21
N GLU A 259 9.97 7.44 -18.42
CA GLU A 259 9.02 7.50 -19.53
C GLU A 259 7.94 8.58 -19.30
N LEU A 260 7.37 8.67 -18.08
CA LEU A 260 6.29 9.60 -17.80
C LEU A 260 6.77 11.06 -17.71
N SER A 261 7.98 11.30 -17.21
CA SER A 261 8.55 12.64 -17.07
C SER A 261 8.85 13.36 -18.39
N ALA A 262 8.83 12.64 -19.51
CA ALA A 262 8.94 13.23 -20.84
C ALA A 262 7.70 14.08 -21.24
N SER A 263 6.62 14.03 -20.45
CA SER A 263 5.38 14.77 -20.72
C SER A 263 5.45 16.21 -20.23
N ASP A 264 5.20 17.17 -21.12
CA ASP A 264 5.10 18.60 -20.78
C ASP A 264 3.93 18.92 -19.83
N LYS A 265 2.91 18.05 -19.79
CA LYS A 265 1.74 18.16 -18.91
C LYS A 265 1.98 17.58 -17.51
N GLY A 266 3.08 16.86 -17.32
CA GLY A 266 3.36 16.09 -16.13
C GLY A 266 2.61 14.75 -16.09
N PHE A 267 2.60 14.13 -14.92
CA PHE A 267 2.06 12.77 -14.75
C PHE A 267 1.44 12.53 -13.37
N VAL A 268 0.66 11.47 -13.27
CA VAL A 268 0.20 10.85 -12.01
C VAL A 268 0.61 9.38 -12.02
N MET A 269 1.30 8.94 -10.98
CA MET A 269 1.82 7.59 -10.85
C MET A 269 1.40 6.99 -9.50
N MET A 270 0.89 5.76 -9.52
CA MET A 270 0.69 4.94 -8.33
C MET A 270 1.83 3.91 -8.25
N VAL A 271 2.39 3.75 -7.04
CA VAL A 271 3.43 2.78 -6.73
C VAL A 271 3.00 1.98 -5.51
N GLU A 272 3.09 0.66 -5.58
CA GLU A 272 2.65 -0.16 -4.46
C GLU A 272 3.70 -1.19 -4.04
N GLY A 273 3.97 -1.21 -2.73
CA GLY A 273 4.62 -2.31 -2.04
C GLY A 273 3.55 -3.28 -1.53
N SER A 274 3.08 -4.15 -2.41
CA SER A 274 1.89 -4.98 -2.19
C SER A 274 2.13 -6.11 -1.20
N SER A 275 3.26 -6.80 -1.34
CA SER A 275 3.51 -8.03 -0.56
C SER A 275 3.92 -7.78 0.90
N ILE A 276 3.92 -6.53 1.36
CA ILE A 276 4.01 -6.25 2.80
C ILE A 276 2.83 -6.91 3.52
N ASP A 277 1.62 -6.83 2.93
CA ASP A 277 0.39 -7.44 3.46
C ASP A 277 0.41 -8.96 3.36
N ASP A 278 0.72 -9.52 2.18
CA ASP A 278 0.73 -10.96 1.93
C ASP A 278 1.51 -11.73 3.02
N TRP A 279 2.72 -11.26 3.34
CA TRP A 279 3.55 -11.92 4.33
C TRP A 279 3.08 -11.72 5.77
N GLN A 280 2.29 -10.68 6.05
CA GLN A 280 1.65 -10.49 7.35
C GLN A 280 0.47 -11.45 7.54
N HIS A 281 -0.27 -11.79 6.49
CA HIS A 281 -1.28 -12.85 6.51
C HIS A 281 -0.67 -14.21 6.87
N GLU A 282 0.61 -14.41 6.55
CA GLU A 282 1.35 -15.63 6.92
C GLU A 282 2.12 -15.48 8.26
N ASN A 283 2.02 -14.32 8.94
CA ASN A 283 2.80 -13.98 10.14
C ASN A 283 4.33 -14.14 9.92
N ARG A 284 4.80 -13.85 8.70
CA ARG A 284 6.20 -13.92 8.28
C ARG A 284 6.86 -12.54 8.40
N ILE A 285 7.26 -12.19 9.63
CA ILE A 285 7.89 -10.89 9.93
C ILE A 285 9.15 -10.64 9.09
N ASP A 286 9.95 -11.67 8.85
CA ASP A 286 11.15 -11.61 8.04
C ASP A 286 10.84 -11.12 6.62
N MET A 287 9.86 -11.73 5.97
CA MET A 287 9.49 -11.39 4.59
C MET A 287 8.77 -10.03 4.52
N ALA A 288 7.79 -9.78 5.41
CA ALA A 288 7.05 -8.52 5.43
C ALA A 288 7.97 -7.30 5.64
N MET A 289 8.99 -7.44 6.49
CA MET A 289 9.93 -6.34 6.75
C MET A 289 10.88 -6.11 5.57
N GLU A 290 11.33 -7.15 4.87
CA GLU A 290 12.16 -6.96 3.69
C GLU A 290 11.38 -6.29 2.53
N GLU A 291 10.09 -6.58 2.38
CA GLU A 291 9.21 -5.86 1.44
C GLU A 291 9.11 -4.37 1.80
N LEU A 292 8.91 -4.06 3.08
CA LEU A 292 8.80 -2.66 3.53
C LEU A 292 10.13 -1.92 3.40
N LEU A 293 11.26 -2.58 3.68
CA LEU A 293 12.58 -1.98 3.51
C LEU A 293 12.91 -1.74 2.03
N ASP A 294 12.47 -2.62 1.11
CA ASP A 294 12.59 -2.42 -0.34
C ASP A 294 11.69 -1.28 -0.84
N PHE A 295 10.46 -1.18 -0.30
CA PHE A 295 9.55 -0.06 -0.54
C PHE A 295 10.16 1.28 -0.07
N ASP A 296 10.77 1.33 1.11
CA ASP A 296 11.42 2.55 1.63
C ASP A 296 12.69 2.93 0.83
N ARG A 297 13.48 1.95 0.35
CA ARG A 297 14.58 2.21 -0.59
C ARG A 297 14.07 2.83 -1.90
N THR A 298 12.97 2.29 -2.41
CA THR A 298 12.30 2.81 -3.62
C THR A 298 11.79 4.24 -3.39
N LEU A 299 11.21 4.52 -2.21
CA LEU A 299 10.84 5.88 -1.82
C LEU A 299 12.05 6.82 -1.82
N GLY A 300 13.21 6.38 -1.33
CA GLY A 300 14.44 7.17 -1.37
C GLY A 300 14.81 7.61 -2.78
N ASP A 301 14.78 6.71 -3.75
CA ASP A 301 15.05 7.02 -5.17
C ASP A 301 14.01 8.00 -5.75
N ILE A 302 12.74 7.80 -5.42
CA ILE A 302 11.65 8.71 -5.82
C ILE A 302 11.87 10.11 -5.25
N LEU A 303 12.18 10.24 -3.96
CA LEU A 303 12.42 11.54 -3.32
C LEU A 303 13.63 12.25 -3.92
N GLN A 304 14.71 11.53 -4.23
CA GLN A 304 15.88 12.09 -4.89
C GLN A 304 15.54 12.64 -6.29
N TRP A 305 14.77 11.88 -7.06
CA TRP A 305 14.28 12.30 -8.37
C TRP A 305 13.34 13.51 -8.25
N ALA A 306 12.36 13.46 -7.34
CA ALA A 306 11.38 14.52 -7.12
C ALA A 306 12.00 15.83 -6.63
N ALA A 307 13.08 15.75 -5.83
CA ALA A 307 13.84 16.93 -5.40
C ALA A 307 14.53 17.64 -6.57
N ALA A 308 15.05 16.88 -7.52
CA ALA A 308 15.67 17.42 -8.72
C ALA A 308 14.62 18.05 -9.66
N ASP A 309 13.42 17.47 -9.75
CA ASP A 309 12.30 18.01 -10.52
C ASP A 309 11.69 19.28 -9.88
N GLY A 310 11.50 19.30 -8.57
CA GLY A 310 11.00 20.44 -7.79
C GLY A 310 9.51 20.74 -7.92
N HIS A 311 8.75 19.96 -8.70
CA HIS A 311 7.33 20.12 -9.01
C HIS A 311 6.48 18.87 -8.71
N THR A 312 7.03 17.93 -7.99
CA THR A 312 6.39 16.63 -7.71
C THR A 312 5.89 16.57 -6.27
N LEU A 313 4.59 16.34 -6.11
CA LEU A 313 3.96 15.97 -4.84
C LEU A 313 4.12 14.46 -4.64
N VAL A 314 4.72 14.06 -3.53
CA VAL A 314 4.85 12.65 -3.13
C VAL A 314 3.99 12.40 -1.90
N VAL A 315 3.12 11.40 -1.98
CA VAL A 315 2.26 10.97 -0.86
C VAL A 315 2.48 9.49 -0.62
N VAL A 316 2.68 9.10 0.63
CA VAL A 316 2.81 7.70 1.05
C VAL A 316 1.72 7.40 2.08
N THR A 317 1.03 6.28 1.95
CA THR A 317 0.06 5.79 2.94
C THR A 317 -0.07 4.27 2.86
N ALA A 318 -1.02 3.72 3.60
CA ALA A 318 -1.50 2.36 3.48
C ALA A 318 -3.01 2.37 3.22
N ASP A 319 -3.53 1.29 2.69
CA ASP A 319 -4.96 1.03 2.50
C ASP A 319 -5.61 0.53 3.79
N HIS A 320 -4.89 -0.27 4.59
CA HIS A 320 -5.21 -0.76 5.94
C HIS A 320 -3.94 -1.14 6.70
N ALA A 321 -4.09 -1.71 7.89
CA ALA A 321 -3.03 -2.37 8.63
C ALA A 321 -3.36 -3.86 8.79
N THR A 322 -2.36 -4.73 8.85
CA THR A 322 -2.50 -6.20 8.87
C THR A 322 -1.75 -6.84 10.02
N GLY A 323 -2.17 -8.07 10.41
CA GLY A 323 -1.50 -8.92 11.38
C GLY A 323 -1.66 -8.51 12.85
N ALA A 324 -2.27 -7.33 13.14
CA ALA A 324 -2.26 -6.75 14.48
C ALA A 324 -0.87 -6.85 15.13
N LEU A 325 0.16 -6.50 14.35
CA LEU A 325 1.56 -6.57 14.73
C LEU A 325 1.82 -5.70 15.95
N THR A 326 2.64 -6.18 16.87
CA THR A 326 3.11 -5.41 18.03
C THR A 326 4.62 -5.55 18.18
N LEU A 327 5.33 -4.42 18.24
CA LEU A 327 6.73 -4.38 18.60
C LEU A 327 6.83 -4.50 20.15
N GLN A 328 7.31 -5.64 20.63
CA GLN A 328 7.35 -5.98 22.05
C GLN A 328 8.65 -5.55 22.70
N ASP A 329 9.77 -5.71 21.99
CA ASP A 329 11.13 -5.38 22.41
C ASP A 329 12.03 -5.28 21.16
N GLY A 330 13.30 -4.98 21.34
CA GLY A 330 14.28 -4.90 20.26
C GLY A 330 15.61 -4.30 20.71
N ASN A 331 16.48 -4.09 19.73
CA ASN A 331 17.76 -3.41 19.96
C ASN A 331 18.09 -2.56 18.72
N LEU A 332 18.10 -1.25 18.90
CA LEU A 332 18.33 -0.30 17.81
C LEU A 332 19.76 -0.37 17.25
N GLU A 333 20.75 -0.64 18.10
CA GLU A 333 22.15 -0.75 17.69
C GLU A 333 22.40 -2.03 16.88
N GLU A 334 21.73 -3.12 17.25
CA GLU A 334 21.79 -4.39 16.53
C GLU A 334 20.87 -4.42 15.29
N GLY A 335 19.92 -3.49 15.15
CA GLY A 335 18.86 -3.57 14.16
C GLY A 335 17.95 -4.77 14.38
N ARG A 336 17.61 -5.09 15.64
CA ARG A 336 16.81 -6.26 16.02
C ARG A 336 15.45 -5.86 16.55
N ILE A 337 14.42 -6.53 16.07
CA ILE A 337 13.05 -6.43 16.58
C ILE A 337 12.63 -7.74 17.22
N ASP A 338 11.81 -7.64 18.28
CA ASP A 338 11.08 -8.74 18.89
C ASP A 338 9.60 -8.40 18.85
N VAL A 339 8.82 -9.16 18.09
CA VAL A 339 7.44 -8.83 17.72
C VAL A 339 6.48 -9.98 17.99
N ALA A 340 5.20 -9.66 18.04
CA ALA A 340 4.13 -10.63 18.06
C ALA A 340 3.00 -10.21 17.12
N PHE A 341 2.41 -11.17 16.41
CA PHE A 341 1.18 -10.98 15.65
C PHE A 341 -0.03 -11.30 16.52
N GLY A 342 -1.06 -10.46 16.45
CA GLY A 342 -2.33 -10.66 17.15
C GLY A 342 -3.31 -11.51 16.35
N ASN A 343 -3.19 -11.51 15.02
CA ASN A 343 -3.99 -12.31 14.09
C ASN A 343 -3.23 -12.47 12.75
N ASP A 344 -3.90 -13.04 11.76
CA ASP A 344 -3.43 -13.25 10.38
C ASP A 344 -4.31 -12.48 9.36
N SER A 345 -4.95 -11.41 9.78
CA SER A 345 -5.93 -10.67 8.98
C SER A 345 -5.75 -9.17 9.15
N HIS A 346 -6.53 -8.39 8.38
CA HIS A 346 -6.58 -6.94 8.53
C HIS A 346 -7.11 -6.52 9.90
N ASN A 347 -6.82 -5.30 10.30
CA ASN A 347 -7.35 -4.71 11.53
C ASN A 347 -7.87 -3.28 11.28
N GLY A 348 -8.68 -2.77 12.23
CA GLY A 348 -9.35 -1.47 12.10
C GLY A 348 -8.55 -0.29 12.63
N ILE A 349 -7.23 -0.42 12.81
CA ILE A 349 -6.36 0.66 13.28
C ILE A 349 -6.15 1.64 12.11
N ALA A 350 -6.25 2.95 12.41
CA ALA A 350 -5.95 3.97 11.43
C ALA A 350 -4.46 3.95 11.04
N VAL A 351 -4.17 4.18 9.77
CA VAL A 351 -2.82 4.12 9.22
C VAL A 351 -2.19 5.49 9.07
N PRO A 352 -0.86 5.62 9.08
CA PRO A 352 -0.20 6.89 8.82
C PRO A 352 -0.28 7.27 7.35
N PHE A 353 -0.26 8.56 7.07
CA PHE A 353 0.10 9.08 5.77
C PHE A 353 1.21 10.11 5.88
N TYR A 354 2.02 10.21 4.85
CA TYR A 354 3.19 11.09 4.78
C TYR A 354 3.14 11.87 3.48
N VAL A 355 3.50 13.16 3.53
CA VAL A 355 3.45 14.04 2.35
C VAL A 355 4.75 14.83 2.25
N TRP A 356 5.27 14.93 1.03
CA TRP A 356 6.48 15.65 0.69
C TRP A 356 6.32 16.43 -0.61
N GLY A 357 6.98 17.56 -0.71
CA GLY A 357 7.03 18.38 -1.91
C GLY A 357 6.02 19.52 -1.94
N PRO A 358 5.79 20.14 -3.13
CA PRO A 358 4.85 21.23 -3.26
C PRO A 358 3.42 20.80 -2.94
N GLY A 359 2.63 21.72 -2.37
CA GLY A 359 1.25 21.45 -1.95
C GLY A 359 1.09 20.77 -0.59
N ARG A 360 2.16 20.28 0.03
CA ARG A 360 2.13 19.53 1.31
C ARG A 360 1.42 20.25 2.45
N ASP A 361 1.45 21.60 2.48
CA ASP A 361 0.85 22.39 3.55
C ASP A 361 -0.69 22.24 3.62
N GLN A 362 -1.30 21.62 2.62
CA GLN A 362 -2.74 21.31 2.61
C GLN A 362 -3.08 20.00 3.33
N PHE A 363 -2.07 19.25 3.74
CA PHE A 363 -2.23 17.95 4.38
C PHE A 363 -1.90 18.02 5.88
N GLY A 364 -2.26 16.98 6.62
CA GLY A 364 -2.00 16.82 8.05
C GLY A 364 -3.26 16.53 8.85
N GLY A 365 -3.07 16.23 10.14
CA GLY A 365 -4.18 15.88 11.04
C GLY A 365 -4.74 14.48 10.82
N ILE A 366 -6.02 14.32 11.12
CA ILE A 366 -6.72 13.03 10.98
C ILE A 366 -7.82 13.21 9.95
N MET A 367 -7.87 12.32 8.95
CA MET A 367 -8.87 12.34 7.88
C MET A 367 -9.31 10.93 7.46
N GLU A 368 -10.32 10.85 6.63
CA GLU A 368 -10.71 9.62 5.96
C GLU A 368 -9.80 9.36 4.75
N ASN A 369 -9.55 8.08 4.40
CA ASN A 369 -8.76 7.73 3.21
C ASN A 369 -9.33 8.35 1.92
N ALA A 370 -10.65 8.37 1.77
CA ALA A 370 -11.33 9.05 0.66
C ALA A 370 -11.09 10.58 0.66
N GLU A 371 -10.95 11.22 1.82
CA GLU A 371 -10.61 12.65 1.91
C GLU A 371 -9.15 12.89 1.49
N LEU A 372 -8.21 12.01 1.90
CA LEU A 372 -6.82 12.06 1.47
C LEU A 372 -6.74 12.00 -0.07
N SER A 373 -7.44 11.05 -0.69
CA SER A 373 -7.54 10.93 -2.15
C SER A 373 -8.08 12.20 -2.81
N ARG A 374 -9.19 12.77 -2.30
CA ARG A 374 -9.74 14.01 -2.86
C ARG A 374 -8.78 15.20 -2.77
N LYS A 375 -7.99 15.29 -1.69
CA LYS A 375 -6.95 16.31 -1.56
C LYS A 375 -5.85 16.12 -2.61
N ILE A 376 -5.35 14.89 -2.79
CA ILE A 376 -4.36 14.57 -3.84
C ILE A 376 -4.94 14.94 -5.22
N THR A 377 -6.14 14.50 -5.51
CA THR A 377 -6.83 14.69 -6.79
C THR A 377 -7.10 16.17 -7.09
N SER A 378 -7.21 17.03 -6.08
CA SER A 378 -7.42 18.48 -6.27
C SER A 378 -6.24 19.18 -6.95
N PHE A 379 -5.05 18.58 -6.98
CA PHE A 379 -3.87 19.08 -7.69
C PHE A 379 -3.80 18.63 -9.15
N ILE A 380 -4.73 17.79 -9.61
CA ILE A 380 -4.78 17.33 -11.00
C ILE A 380 -5.62 18.33 -11.83
N HIS A 381 -4.95 19.13 -12.65
CA HIS A 381 -5.55 20.16 -13.50
C HIS A 381 -4.69 20.41 -14.75
#